data_2d553001d66b500fedc5ca6c31958f76
#
_entry.id   2d553001d66b500fedc5ca6c31958f76
#
_cell.length_a   1.000
_cell.length_b   1.000
_cell.length_c   1.000
_cell.angle_alpha   90.00
_cell.angle_beta   90.00
_cell.angle_gamma   90.00
#
_symmetry.space_group_name_H-M   'P 1'
#
loop_
_entity.id
_entity.type
_entity.pdbx_description
1 polymer ?
#
loop_
_entity_poly.entity_id
_entity_poly.type
_entity_poly.pdbx_seq_one_letter_code
_entity_poly.pdbx_strand_id
1 'polypeptide(L)'
;VYKVENKDKFYCLKKVYYSKEALLYVYSCLEWLYRYGLNVPKLIPTIYKGRFVDFHGMLFILTEWIDGTKCNFDNLNHIFSSSLELGKLHTSTRNFSPILGSENKKAFDNLYISIEKHFHDILKSSNYAFQCKDHFSREFLSTLEENLELCKICTSISSEINPKFLSTSLCHGDYVNKNILFSDDNKVWIIDFDKCKMDYSSHDISYFLRRLLKRDNTNWNLDITLEVLNNYIYSSTLSSDDLKYIVSYICFPQKYWKISKDYYKNRKKCNKKAFNELLKKNNKKVYAQLEFSKSILNYFTLSNWKLY
;
A
#
# COMPACT_ATOMS: atom_id res chain seq x y z
N VAL A 1 14.21 3.36 -16.50
CA VAL A 1 13.91 2.00 -16.95
C VAL A 1 13.89 2.00 -18.46
N TYR A 2 14.59 1.04 -19.08
CA TYR A 2 14.71 0.89 -20.53
C TYR A 2 14.31 -0.53 -20.92
N LYS A 3 13.49 -0.68 -21.96
CA LYS A 3 13.26 -1.95 -22.63
C LYS A 3 14.42 -2.15 -23.60
N VAL A 4 15.15 -3.25 -23.47
CA VAL A 4 16.27 -3.59 -24.35
C VAL A 4 16.01 -4.94 -25.00
N GLU A 5 16.40 -5.06 -26.26
CA GLU A 5 16.22 -6.27 -27.07
C GLU A 5 17.57 -6.93 -27.37
N ASN A 6 17.59 -8.24 -27.25
CA ASN A 6 18.72 -9.06 -27.67
C ASN A 6 18.23 -10.42 -28.20
N LYS A 7 18.43 -10.72 -29.46
CA LYS A 7 18.05 -11.98 -30.12
C LYS A 7 16.59 -12.36 -29.82
N ASP A 8 15.65 -11.49 -30.18
CA ASP A 8 14.20 -11.68 -30.02
C ASP A 8 13.70 -11.78 -28.56
N LYS A 9 14.58 -11.55 -27.60
CA LYS A 9 14.22 -11.48 -26.18
C LYS A 9 14.29 -10.06 -25.67
N PHE A 10 13.29 -9.71 -24.85
CA PHE A 10 13.23 -8.40 -24.25
C PHE A 10 13.65 -8.45 -22.76
N TYR A 11 14.35 -7.41 -22.36
CA TYR A 11 14.86 -7.24 -21.00
C TYR A 11 14.52 -5.85 -20.47
N CYS A 12 14.47 -5.73 -19.16
CA CYS A 12 14.29 -4.48 -18.44
C CYS A 12 15.65 -4.06 -17.85
N LEU A 13 16.29 -3.06 -18.43
CA LEU A 13 17.48 -2.43 -17.86
C LEU A 13 17.03 -1.28 -16.96
N LYS A 14 17.32 -1.40 -15.66
CA LYS A 14 16.92 -0.42 -14.64
C LYS A 14 18.13 0.24 -14.03
N LYS A 15 18.22 1.59 -14.16
CA LYS A 15 19.12 2.40 -13.35
C LYS A 15 18.57 2.51 -11.93
N VAL A 16 19.41 2.28 -10.95
CA VAL A 16 19.11 2.30 -9.53
C VAL A 16 19.59 3.59 -8.91
N TYR A 17 18.80 4.20 -8.02
CA TYR A 17 19.09 5.50 -7.40
C TYR A 17 19.31 5.41 -5.88
N TYR A 18 19.48 4.19 -5.35
CA TYR A 18 19.74 3.92 -3.95
C TYR A 18 21.09 3.20 -3.80
N SER A 19 21.60 3.03 -2.58
CA SER A 19 22.91 2.47 -2.28
C SER A 19 23.08 1.04 -2.78
N LYS A 20 24.32 0.58 -2.82
CA LYS A 20 24.68 -0.80 -3.16
C LYS A 20 24.07 -1.81 -2.18
N GLU A 21 24.07 -1.49 -0.89
CA GLU A 21 23.52 -2.31 0.18
C GLU A 21 22.00 -2.46 0.03
N ALA A 22 21.31 -1.37 -0.33
CA ALA A 22 19.89 -1.37 -0.65
C ALA A 22 19.59 -2.18 -1.92
N LEU A 23 20.46 -2.12 -2.92
CA LEU A 23 20.35 -2.93 -4.14
C LEU A 23 20.51 -4.42 -3.85
N LEU A 24 21.47 -4.80 -3.00
CA LEU A 24 21.65 -6.19 -2.58
C LEU A 24 20.43 -6.72 -1.84
N TYR A 25 19.73 -5.87 -1.07
CA TYR A 25 18.48 -6.24 -0.43
C TYR A 25 17.38 -6.53 -1.46
N VAL A 26 17.15 -5.63 -2.43
CA VAL A 26 16.16 -5.83 -3.52
C VAL A 26 16.50 -7.06 -4.36
N TYR A 27 17.77 -7.26 -4.66
CA TYR A 27 18.25 -8.47 -5.33
C TYR A 27 17.88 -9.74 -4.56
N SER A 28 18.14 -9.75 -3.25
CA SER A 28 17.81 -10.87 -2.38
C SER A 28 16.31 -11.17 -2.37
N CYS A 29 15.48 -10.12 -2.34
CA CYS A 29 14.02 -10.25 -2.39
C CYS A 29 13.56 -10.94 -3.68
N LEU A 30 14.03 -10.48 -4.84
CA LEU A 30 13.65 -11.04 -6.13
C LEU A 30 14.11 -12.50 -6.28
N GLU A 31 15.35 -12.81 -5.90
CA GLU A 31 15.88 -14.19 -5.91
C GLU A 31 15.10 -15.12 -4.96
N TRP A 32 14.76 -14.63 -3.77
CA TRP A 32 13.97 -15.40 -2.81
C TRP A 32 12.60 -15.74 -3.39
N LEU A 33 11.86 -14.72 -3.83
CA LEU A 33 10.51 -14.87 -4.38
C LEU A 33 10.49 -15.77 -5.61
N TYR A 34 11.46 -15.60 -6.51
CA TYR A 34 11.61 -16.45 -7.69
C TYR A 34 11.82 -17.94 -7.31
N ARG A 35 12.67 -18.22 -6.30
CA ARG A 35 12.92 -19.59 -5.82
C ARG A 35 11.71 -20.22 -5.13
N TYR A 36 10.85 -19.40 -4.54
CA TYR A 36 9.58 -19.85 -3.96
C TYR A 36 8.43 -19.94 -4.99
N GLY A 37 8.74 -19.78 -6.27
CA GLY A 37 7.77 -19.99 -7.37
C GLY A 37 6.80 -18.83 -7.60
N LEU A 38 7.07 -17.63 -7.06
CA LEU A 38 6.28 -16.45 -7.39
C LEU A 38 6.71 -15.89 -8.74
N ASN A 39 5.74 -15.36 -9.48
CA ASN A 39 6.00 -14.71 -10.76
C ASN A 39 6.54 -13.29 -10.51
N VAL A 40 7.85 -13.19 -10.44
CA VAL A 40 8.60 -11.94 -10.32
C VAL A 40 9.66 -11.88 -11.43
N PRO A 41 10.08 -10.68 -11.88
CA PRO A 41 11.08 -10.58 -12.93
C PRO A 41 12.39 -11.28 -12.52
N LYS A 42 12.82 -12.25 -13.32
CA LYS A 42 14.07 -12.95 -13.08
C LYS A 42 15.26 -12.01 -13.31
N LEU A 43 16.19 -12.01 -12.36
CA LEU A 43 17.43 -11.26 -12.47
C LEU A 43 18.38 -11.95 -13.44
N ILE A 44 18.98 -11.17 -14.33
CA ILE A 44 19.97 -11.64 -15.29
C ILE A 44 21.36 -11.27 -14.75
N PRO A 45 22.22 -12.27 -14.47
CA PRO A 45 23.58 -12.00 -14.00
C PRO A 45 24.44 -11.39 -15.11
N THR A 46 25.47 -10.66 -14.72
CA THR A 46 26.50 -10.19 -15.66
C THR A 46 27.30 -11.38 -16.22
N ILE A 47 28.09 -11.14 -17.27
CA ILE A 47 29.00 -12.16 -17.85
C ILE A 47 30.00 -12.69 -16.81
N TYR A 48 30.33 -11.90 -15.78
CA TYR A 48 31.18 -12.29 -14.66
C TYR A 48 30.38 -12.84 -13.47
N LYS A 49 29.12 -13.25 -13.68
CA LYS A 49 28.19 -13.74 -12.64
C LYS A 49 27.92 -12.73 -11.51
N GLY A 50 28.18 -11.45 -11.78
CA GLY A 50 27.82 -10.36 -10.86
C GLY A 50 26.31 -10.08 -10.84
N ARG A 51 25.83 -9.46 -9.77
CA ARG A 51 24.41 -9.17 -9.53
C ARG A 51 23.93 -7.85 -10.10
N PHE A 52 24.85 -6.95 -10.40
CA PHE A 52 24.59 -5.62 -10.95
C PHE A 52 25.84 -5.10 -11.65
N VAL A 53 25.70 -4.02 -12.40
CA VAL A 53 26.81 -3.30 -13.02
C VAL A 53 26.94 -1.94 -12.34
N ASP A 54 28.16 -1.58 -11.94
CA ASP A 54 28.54 -0.22 -11.59
C ASP A 54 29.21 0.42 -12.82
N PHE A 55 28.60 1.45 -13.36
CA PHE A 55 29.13 2.21 -14.49
C PHE A 55 29.24 3.68 -14.09
N HIS A 56 30.46 4.15 -13.86
CA HIS A 56 30.75 5.51 -13.39
C HIS A 56 29.94 5.92 -12.15
N GLY A 57 29.86 5.06 -11.15
CA GLY A 57 29.11 5.30 -9.91
C GLY A 57 27.57 5.18 -10.06
N MET A 58 27.12 4.74 -11.23
CA MET A 58 25.70 4.46 -11.47
C MET A 58 25.45 2.95 -11.45
N LEU A 59 24.52 2.52 -10.62
CA LEU A 59 24.16 1.12 -10.49
C LEU A 59 23.04 0.73 -11.46
N PHE A 60 23.22 -0.42 -12.12
CA PHE A 60 22.24 -0.98 -13.05
C PHE A 60 21.96 -2.45 -12.74
N ILE A 61 20.71 -2.85 -12.89
CA ILE A 61 20.27 -4.25 -12.91
C ILE A 61 19.58 -4.56 -14.21
N LEU A 62 19.67 -5.83 -14.62
CA LEU A 62 18.95 -6.36 -15.76
C LEU A 62 17.99 -7.46 -15.28
N THR A 63 16.73 -7.40 -15.69
CA THR A 63 15.74 -8.45 -15.46
C THR A 63 15.10 -8.85 -16.77
N GLU A 64 14.39 -9.98 -16.78
CA GLU A 64 13.48 -10.29 -17.88
C GLU A 64 12.43 -9.19 -18.00
N TRP A 65 12.04 -8.88 -19.23
CA TRP A 65 10.88 -8.03 -19.50
C TRP A 65 9.62 -8.86 -19.39
N ILE A 66 8.68 -8.42 -18.58
CA ILE A 66 7.41 -9.11 -18.42
C ILE A 66 6.38 -8.45 -19.33
N ASP A 67 5.90 -9.20 -20.31
CA ASP A 67 4.77 -8.80 -21.13
C ASP A 67 3.46 -9.10 -20.38
N GLY A 68 2.54 -8.14 -20.39
CA GLY A 68 1.27 -8.27 -19.70
C GLY A 68 0.53 -6.94 -19.56
N THR A 69 -0.73 -7.03 -19.23
CA THR A 69 -1.59 -5.89 -18.95
C THR A 69 -1.56 -5.53 -17.47
N LYS A 70 -1.61 -4.24 -17.15
CA LYS A 70 -1.69 -3.79 -15.75
C LYS A 70 -2.99 -4.28 -15.12
N CYS A 71 -2.91 -4.59 -13.82
CA CYS A 71 -4.09 -4.93 -13.04
C CYS A 71 -5.18 -3.87 -13.19
N ASN A 72 -6.36 -4.29 -13.61
CA ASN A 72 -7.54 -3.44 -13.70
C ASN A 72 -8.38 -3.60 -12.43
N PHE A 73 -8.45 -2.57 -11.60
CA PHE A 73 -9.27 -2.55 -10.37
C PHE A 73 -10.79 -2.45 -10.64
N ASP A 74 -11.21 -2.41 -11.89
CA ASP A 74 -12.62 -2.53 -12.28
C ASP A 74 -12.99 -3.96 -12.70
N ASN A 75 -12.00 -4.88 -12.67
CA ASN A 75 -12.16 -6.31 -12.92
C ASN A 75 -11.98 -7.09 -11.61
N LEU A 76 -13.05 -7.72 -11.13
CA LEU A 76 -13.04 -8.48 -9.87
C LEU A 76 -12.05 -9.65 -9.88
N ASN A 77 -11.91 -10.35 -11.01
CA ASN A 77 -10.93 -11.44 -11.12
C ASN A 77 -9.49 -10.93 -10.93
N HIS A 78 -9.17 -9.75 -11.50
CA HIS A 78 -7.86 -9.13 -11.27
C HIS A 78 -7.65 -8.76 -9.80
N ILE A 79 -8.69 -8.24 -9.14
CA ILE A 79 -8.62 -7.85 -7.73
C ILE A 79 -8.37 -9.08 -6.84
N PHE A 80 -9.18 -10.12 -7.00
CA PHE A 80 -9.11 -11.32 -6.17
C PHE A 80 -7.83 -12.13 -6.40
N SER A 81 -7.42 -12.31 -7.66
CA SER A 81 -6.13 -12.94 -8.00
C SER A 81 -4.94 -12.15 -7.45
N SER A 82 -4.99 -10.82 -7.47
CA SER A 82 -3.94 -9.99 -6.88
C SER A 82 -3.88 -10.14 -5.36
N SER A 83 -5.01 -10.28 -4.69
CA SER A 83 -5.07 -10.50 -3.24
C SER A 83 -4.50 -11.86 -2.85
N LEU A 84 -4.88 -12.91 -3.58
CA LEU A 84 -4.35 -14.26 -3.41
C LEU A 84 -2.82 -14.27 -3.57
N GLU A 85 -2.29 -13.63 -4.61
CA GLU A 85 -0.85 -13.57 -4.88
C GLU A 85 -0.08 -12.78 -3.83
N LEU A 86 -0.68 -11.71 -3.27
CA LEU A 86 -0.12 -11.00 -2.12
C LEU A 86 -0.02 -11.90 -0.89
N GLY A 87 -1.03 -12.73 -0.63
CA GLY A 87 -0.99 -13.72 0.45
C GLY A 87 0.13 -14.73 0.28
N LYS A 88 0.35 -15.25 -0.94
CA LYS A 88 1.47 -16.15 -1.27
C LYS A 88 2.82 -15.46 -1.03
N LEU A 89 2.97 -14.19 -1.46
CA LEU A 89 4.18 -13.41 -1.22
C LEU A 89 4.48 -13.33 0.28
N HIS A 90 3.52 -12.94 1.08
CA HIS A 90 3.72 -12.79 2.53
C HIS A 90 4.04 -14.14 3.21
N THR A 91 3.35 -15.21 2.83
CA THR A 91 3.60 -16.54 3.41
C THR A 91 4.98 -17.07 3.04
N SER A 92 5.40 -16.92 1.80
CA SER A 92 6.72 -17.39 1.34
C SER A 92 7.89 -16.61 1.94
N THR A 93 7.64 -15.44 2.50
CA THR A 93 8.69 -14.52 2.98
C THR A 93 8.73 -14.29 4.49
N ARG A 94 7.98 -15.05 5.28
CA ARG A 94 8.01 -14.95 6.75
C ARG A 94 9.42 -15.10 7.34
N ASN A 95 10.23 -16.00 6.77
CA ASN A 95 11.60 -16.28 7.18
C ASN A 95 12.63 -15.70 6.21
N PHE A 96 12.27 -14.65 5.48
CA PHE A 96 13.19 -14.02 4.54
C PHE A 96 14.43 -13.47 5.25
N SER A 97 15.60 -13.81 4.70
CA SER A 97 16.89 -13.28 5.13
C SER A 97 17.67 -12.81 3.90
N PRO A 98 18.07 -11.55 3.82
CA PRO A 98 18.84 -11.04 2.70
C PRO A 98 20.30 -11.54 2.78
N ILE A 99 21.02 -11.48 1.64
CA ILE A 99 22.43 -11.83 1.56
C ILE A 99 23.29 -10.86 2.37
N LEU A 100 24.48 -11.32 2.77
CA LEU A 100 25.45 -10.49 3.49
C LEU A 100 25.79 -9.22 2.71
N GLY A 101 25.96 -8.12 3.44
CA GLY A 101 26.21 -6.79 2.86
C GLY A 101 24.93 -6.05 2.43
N SER A 102 23.76 -6.64 2.59
CA SER A 102 22.50 -5.94 2.36
C SER A 102 22.17 -4.98 3.49
N GLU A 103 21.50 -3.88 3.15
CA GLU A 103 20.86 -2.99 4.13
C GLU A 103 19.79 -3.74 4.93
N ASN A 104 19.63 -3.38 6.20
CA ASN A 104 18.55 -3.94 7.04
C ASN A 104 17.28 -3.08 6.92
N LYS A 105 16.47 -3.35 5.90
CA LYS A 105 15.21 -2.61 5.65
C LYS A 105 14.08 -3.17 6.50
N LYS A 106 13.77 -2.47 7.61
CA LYS A 106 12.65 -2.79 8.51
C LYS A 106 11.84 -1.53 8.78
N ALA A 107 10.51 -1.66 8.89
CA ALA A 107 9.62 -0.57 9.26
C ALA A 107 8.38 -1.11 9.98
N PHE A 108 8.54 -1.42 11.25
CA PHE A 108 7.45 -1.85 12.13
C PHE A 108 6.86 -0.65 12.87
N ASP A 109 6.28 0.28 12.07
CA ASP A 109 5.71 1.51 12.63
C ASP A 109 4.43 1.22 13.41
N ASN A 110 4.30 1.87 14.57
CA ASN A 110 3.09 1.77 15.38
C ASN A 110 1.94 2.55 14.73
N LEU A 111 0.91 1.82 14.28
CA LEU A 111 -0.23 2.40 13.59
C LEU A 111 -1.02 3.36 14.48
N TYR A 112 -1.22 3.04 15.76
CA TYR A 112 -1.92 3.90 16.71
C TYR A 112 -1.25 5.26 16.84
N ILE A 113 0.08 5.28 17.06
CA ILE A 113 0.84 6.54 17.16
C ILE A 113 0.72 7.37 15.87
N SER A 114 0.76 6.69 14.71
CA SER A 114 0.60 7.36 13.41
C SER A 114 -0.80 7.96 13.25
N ILE A 115 -1.85 7.24 13.63
CA ILE A 115 -3.24 7.70 13.57
C ILE A 115 -3.45 8.88 14.52
N GLU A 116 -2.99 8.80 15.77
CA GLU A 116 -3.08 9.91 16.73
C GLU A 116 -2.41 11.17 16.21
N LYS A 117 -1.19 11.06 15.72
CA LYS A 117 -0.48 12.19 15.11
C LYS A 117 -1.26 12.82 13.97
N HIS A 118 -1.83 12.01 13.09
CA HIS A 118 -2.62 12.50 11.96
C HIS A 118 -3.96 13.11 12.40
N PHE A 119 -4.58 12.56 13.42
CA PHE A 119 -5.77 13.11 14.04
C PHE A 119 -5.50 14.52 14.64
N HIS A 120 -4.39 14.65 15.38
CA HIS A 120 -3.96 15.97 15.89
C HIS A 120 -3.69 16.98 14.75
N ASP A 121 -3.11 16.56 13.63
CA ASP A 121 -2.93 17.42 12.47
C ASP A 121 -4.28 17.89 11.88
N ILE A 122 -5.33 17.06 11.89
CA ILE A 122 -6.70 17.44 11.48
C ILE A 122 -7.26 18.47 12.45
N LEU A 123 -7.12 18.27 13.78
CA LEU A 123 -7.56 19.23 14.79
C LEU A 123 -6.83 20.58 14.67
N LYS A 124 -5.52 20.57 14.40
CA LYS A 124 -4.78 21.80 14.09
C LYS A 124 -5.31 22.48 12.82
N SER A 125 -5.60 21.69 11.80
CA SER A 125 -6.17 22.21 10.55
C SER A 125 -7.55 22.83 10.77
N SER A 126 -8.39 22.27 11.67
CA SER A 126 -9.68 22.86 12.01
C SER A 126 -9.54 24.23 12.69
N ASN A 127 -8.59 24.39 13.61
CA ASN A 127 -8.30 25.68 14.22
C ASN A 127 -7.89 26.74 13.18
N TYR A 128 -7.04 26.36 12.22
CA TYR A 128 -6.70 27.24 11.09
C TYR A 128 -7.92 27.56 10.21
N ALA A 129 -8.80 26.59 9.97
CA ALA A 129 -10.00 26.80 9.15
C ALA A 129 -10.94 27.83 9.77
N PHE A 130 -11.18 27.78 11.08
CA PHE A 130 -11.99 28.74 11.80
C PHE A 130 -11.39 30.15 11.77
N GLN A 131 -10.06 30.26 11.80
CA GLN A 131 -9.37 31.57 11.72
C GLN A 131 -9.35 32.15 10.30
N CYS A 132 -9.06 31.31 9.30
CA CYS A 132 -8.82 31.73 7.92
C CYS A 132 -10.08 32.09 7.14
N LYS A 133 -11.18 31.37 7.34
CA LYS A 133 -12.52 31.57 6.74
C LYS A 133 -12.53 31.69 5.21
N ASP A 134 -11.46 31.21 4.53
CA ASP A 134 -11.38 31.21 3.07
C ASP A 134 -12.24 30.07 2.46
N HIS A 135 -12.28 29.98 1.13
CA HIS A 135 -13.11 28.99 0.44
C HIS A 135 -12.71 27.55 0.80
N PHE A 136 -11.40 27.26 0.89
CA PHE A 136 -10.90 25.94 1.30
C PHE A 136 -11.33 25.62 2.74
N SER A 137 -11.24 26.60 3.64
CA SER A 137 -11.62 26.41 5.05
C SER A 137 -13.11 26.09 5.21
N ARG A 138 -13.99 26.75 4.44
CA ARG A 138 -15.42 26.42 4.45
C ARG A 138 -15.68 25.00 3.93
N GLU A 139 -15.03 24.61 2.85
CA GLU A 139 -15.13 23.27 2.28
C GLU A 139 -14.55 22.19 3.25
N PHE A 140 -13.47 22.53 3.97
CA PHE A 140 -12.91 21.64 5.00
C PHE A 140 -13.89 21.47 6.17
N LEU A 141 -14.46 22.55 6.69
CA LEU A 141 -15.39 22.49 7.82
C LEU A 141 -16.71 21.79 7.47
N SER A 142 -17.13 21.79 6.20
CA SER A 142 -18.41 21.19 5.77
C SER A 142 -18.50 19.67 5.97
N THR A 143 -17.37 18.98 6.14
CA THR A 143 -17.31 17.54 6.41
C THR A 143 -16.40 17.19 7.58
N LEU A 144 -16.16 18.17 8.46
CA LEU A 144 -15.27 17.98 9.61
C LEU A 144 -15.81 16.92 10.56
N GLU A 145 -17.10 16.95 10.85
CA GLU A 145 -17.75 16.06 11.82
C GLU A 145 -17.58 14.59 11.42
N GLU A 146 -17.88 14.25 10.16
CA GLU A 146 -17.75 12.90 9.63
C GLU A 146 -16.29 12.43 9.66
N ASN A 147 -15.35 13.30 9.30
CA ASN A 147 -13.93 12.95 9.34
C ASN A 147 -13.41 12.80 10.77
N LEU A 148 -13.93 13.55 11.75
CA LEU A 148 -13.60 13.36 13.17
C LEU A 148 -14.17 12.03 13.68
N GLU A 149 -15.39 11.64 13.26
CA GLU A 149 -15.97 10.34 13.61
C GLU A 149 -15.12 9.19 13.06
N LEU A 150 -14.69 9.26 11.78
CA LEU A 150 -13.74 8.32 11.21
C LEU A 150 -12.44 8.23 12.03
N CYS A 151 -11.87 9.37 12.44
CA CYS A 151 -10.67 9.38 13.27
C CYS A 151 -10.91 8.70 14.62
N LYS A 152 -12.03 8.96 15.29
CA LYS A 152 -12.38 8.33 16.58
C LYS A 152 -12.49 6.81 16.44
N ILE A 153 -13.20 6.32 15.43
CA ILE A 153 -13.32 4.88 15.12
C ILE A 153 -11.91 4.27 14.96
N CYS A 154 -11.07 4.88 14.12
CA CYS A 154 -9.74 4.36 13.85
C CYS A 154 -8.82 4.38 15.07
N THR A 155 -8.87 5.45 15.88
CA THR A 155 -8.08 5.58 17.10
C THR A 155 -8.50 4.52 18.12
N SER A 156 -9.81 4.31 18.31
CA SER A 156 -10.34 3.29 19.23
C SER A 156 -9.85 1.89 18.84
N ILE A 157 -10.04 1.48 17.57
CA ILE A 157 -9.64 0.14 17.12
C ILE A 157 -8.12 -0.02 17.21
N SER A 158 -7.34 0.97 16.74
CA SER A 158 -5.89 0.86 16.71
C SER A 158 -5.24 0.85 18.09
N SER A 159 -5.88 1.44 19.12
CA SER A 159 -5.39 1.39 20.50
C SER A 159 -5.43 -0.01 21.12
N GLU A 160 -6.26 -0.90 20.57
CA GLU A 160 -6.39 -2.30 21.02
C GLU A 160 -5.39 -3.25 20.34
N ILE A 161 -4.64 -2.79 19.34
CA ILE A 161 -3.69 -3.64 18.60
C ILE A 161 -2.49 -3.98 19.50
N ASN A 162 -2.24 -5.29 19.66
CA ASN A 162 -1.01 -5.76 20.27
C ASN A 162 0.02 -6.10 19.18
N PRO A 163 1.10 -5.30 19.03
CA PRO A 163 2.09 -5.52 17.96
C PRO A 163 2.74 -6.90 17.97
N LYS A 164 2.73 -7.62 19.10
CA LYS A 164 3.30 -8.98 19.21
C LYS A 164 2.51 -10.02 18.41
N PHE A 165 1.25 -9.76 18.13
CA PHE A 165 0.37 -10.66 17.37
C PHE A 165 0.21 -10.26 15.90
N LEU A 166 0.85 -9.16 15.47
CA LEU A 166 0.88 -8.78 14.07
C LEU A 166 1.78 -9.72 13.27
N SER A 167 1.26 -10.21 12.15
CA SER A 167 2.01 -11.02 11.19
C SER A 167 3.09 -10.18 10.51
N THR A 168 4.29 -10.73 10.38
CA THR A 168 5.43 -10.06 9.75
C THR A 168 5.92 -10.82 8.54
N SER A 169 6.31 -10.11 7.49
CA SER A 169 6.85 -10.67 6.26
C SER A 169 7.67 -9.63 5.49
N LEU A 170 8.27 -10.04 4.40
CA LEU A 170 8.71 -9.09 3.40
C LEU A 170 7.48 -8.46 2.75
N CYS A 171 7.32 -7.17 2.90
CA CYS A 171 6.28 -6.38 2.24
C CYS A 171 6.81 -5.73 0.97
N HIS A 172 5.96 -5.63 -0.05
CA HIS A 172 6.28 -4.97 -1.31
C HIS A 172 6.46 -3.45 -1.12
N GLY A 173 5.65 -2.84 -0.24
CA GLY A 173 5.69 -1.41 0.09
C GLY A 173 5.11 -0.48 -0.99
N ASP A 174 4.74 -0.99 -2.17
CA ASP A 174 4.02 -0.26 -3.23
C ASP A 174 3.13 -1.21 -4.04
N TYR A 175 2.40 -2.11 -3.35
CA TYR A 175 1.50 -3.08 -3.99
C TYR A 175 0.27 -2.37 -4.54
N VAL A 176 0.34 -1.95 -5.79
CA VAL A 176 -0.68 -1.18 -6.50
C VAL A 176 -0.87 -1.70 -7.92
N ASN A 177 -1.99 -1.37 -8.53
CA ASN A 177 -2.38 -1.85 -9.85
C ASN A 177 -1.31 -1.70 -10.96
N LYS A 178 -0.49 -0.65 -10.91
CA LYS A 178 0.59 -0.43 -11.91
C LYS A 178 1.77 -1.40 -11.77
N ASN A 179 1.94 -1.98 -10.58
CA ASN A 179 3.03 -2.89 -10.23
C ASN A 179 2.58 -4.37 -10.22
N ILE A 180 1.35 -4.63 -10.66
CA ILE A 180 0.78 -5.97 -10.82
C ILE A 180 0.41 -6.13 -12.29
N LEU A 181 0.96 -7.15 -12.95
CA LEU A 181 0.70 -7.43 -14.36
C LEU A 181 -0.01 -8.78 -14.50
N PHE A 182 -0.87 -8.86 -15.48
CA PHE A 182 -1.53 -10.10 -15.92
C PHE A 182 -1.00 -10.46 -17.29
N SER A 183 -0.34 -11.61 -17.41
CA SER A 183 0.11 -12.15 -18.69
C SER A 183 -1.05 -12.83 -19.44
N ASP A 184 -0.85 -13.12 -20.72
CA ASP A 184 -1.88 -13.72 -21.58
C ASP A 184 -2.35 -15.09 -21.08
N ASP A 185 -1.50 -15.81 -20.32
CA ASP A 185 -1.84 -17.06 -19.64
C ASP A 185 -2.48 -16.85 -18.24
N ASN A 186 -2.97 -15.63 -17.97
CA ASN A 186 -3.63 -15.21 -16.71
C ASN A 186 -2.77 -15.36 -15.45
N LYS A 187 -1.46 -15.46 -15.56
CA LYS A 187 -0.57 -15.40 -14.39
C LYS A 187 -0.44 -13.98 -13.88
N VAL A 188 -0.41 -13.86 -12.56
CA VAL A 188 -0.16 -12.58 -11.87
C VAL A 188 1.33 -12.42 -11.66
N TRP A 189 1.89 -11.34 -12.18
CA TRP A 189 3.28 -10.95 -12.01
C TRP A 189 3.37 -9.73 -11.11
N ILE A 190 4.33 -9.73 -10.18
CA ILE A 190 4.59 -8.62 -9.28
C ILE A 190 5.92 -7.99 -9.68
N ILE A 191 5.94 -6.68 -9.94
CA ILE A 191 7.11 -5.93 -10.40
C ILE A 191 7.40 -4.74 -9.49
N ASP A 192 8.61 -4.17 -9.58
CA ASP A 192 9.02 -2.93 -8.90
C ASP A 192 9.16 -3.03 -7.37
N PHE A 193 10.07 -3.86 -6.91
CA PHE A 193 10.38 -4.12 -5.50
C PHE A 193 11.27 -3.07 -4.81
N ASP A 194 11.42 -1.87 -5.36
CA ASP A 194 12.34 -0.84 -4.83
C ASP A 194 12.04 -0.44 -3.38
N LYS A 195 10.77 -0.51 -2.97
CA LYS A 195 10.30 -0.14 -1.64
C LYS A 195 10.13 -1.33 -0.69
N CYS A 196 10.52 -2.53 -1.13
CA CYS A 196 10.36 -3.71 -0.30
C CYS A 196 11.16 -3.63 1.00
N LYS A 197 10.59 -4.16 2.07
CA LYS A 197 11.16 -4.15 3.42
C LYS A 197 10.45 -5.17 4.30
N MET A 198 11.08 -5.58 5.39
CA MET A 198 10.36 -6.31 6.44
C MET A 198 9.40 -5.36 7.16
N ASP A 199 8.12 -5.73 7.19
CA ASP A 199 7.06 -4.92 7.80
C ASP A 199 5.92 -5.84 8.28
N TYR A 200 4.88 -5.26 8.87
CA TYR A 200 3.63 -5.98 9.12
C TYR A 200 2.92 -6.30 7.81
N SER A 201 2.57 -7.56 7.58
CA SER A 201 1.87 -8.03 6.36
C SER A 201 0.55 -7.27 6.14
N SER A 202 -0.12 -6.93 7.25
CA SER A 202 -1.34 -6.12 7.26
C SER A 202 -1.17 -4.73 6.64
N HIS A 203 0.06 -4.18 6.59
CA HIS A 203 0.31 -2.90 5.93
C HIS A 203 0.10 -2.97 4.41
N ASP A 204 0.66 -3.97 3.73
CA ASP A 204 0.54 -4.08 2.27
C ASP A 204 -0.92 -4.34 1.82
N ILE A 205 -1.61 -5.28 2.48
CA ILE A 205 -3.02 -5.56 2.14
C ILE A 205 -3.92 -4.35 2.45
N SER A 206 -3.66 -3.62 3.53
CA SER A 206 -4.37 -2.38 3.84
C SER A 206 -4.12 -1.30 2.79
N TYR A 207 -2.88 -1.17 2.31
CA TYR A 207 -2.53 -0.21 1.26
C TYR A 207 -3.23 -0.55 -0.06
N PHE A 208 -3.27 -1.82 -0.44
CA PHE A 208 -3.99 -2.33 -1.60
C PHE A 208 -5.49 -2.02 -1.50
N LEU A 209 -6.15 -2.44 -0.41
CA LEU A 209 -7.57 -2.18 -0.15
C LEU A 209 -7.90 -0.69 -0.19
N ARG A 210 -7.10 0.15 0.46
CA ARG A 210 -7.36 1.60 0.46
C ARG A 210 -7.26 2.24 -0.93
N ARG A 211 -6.43 1.70 -1.83
CA ARG A 211 -6.37 2.13 -3.23
C ARG A 211 -7.58 1.69 -4.01
N LEU A 212 -8.02 0.47 -3.78
CA LEU A 212 -9.20 -0.13 -4.40
C LEU A 212 -10.47 0.61 -4.00
N LEU A 213 -10.76 0.73 -2.71
CA LEU A 213 -12.02 1.22 -2.17
C LEU A 213 -12.34 2.67 -2.50
N LYS A 214 -11.34 3.49 -2.82
CA LYS A 214 -11.52 4.90 -3.20
C LYS A 214 -11.99 5.11 -4.64
N ARG A 215 -12.08 4.07 -5.45
CA ARG A 215 -12.53 4.16 -6.85
C ARG A 215 -14.04 4.33 -6.89
N ASP A 216 -14.55 4.85 -8.01
CA ASP A 216 -16.00 5.07 -8.17
C ASP A 216 -16.75 3.74 -8.27
N ASN A 217 -16.18 2.74 -8.94
CA ASN A 217 -16.82 1.44 -9.13
C ASN A 217 -16.84 0.57 -7.87
N THR A 218 -15.88 0.70 -7.00
CA THR A 218 -15.83 -0.06 -5.74
C THR A 218 -16.40 0.70 -4.55
N ASN A 219 -16.34 2.02 -4.59
CA ASN A 219 -16.99 3.00 -3.71
C ASN A 219 -17.27 2.52 -2.26
N TRP A 220 -16.20 2.13 -1.54
CA TRP A 220 -16.30 1.67 -0.16
C TRP A 220 -17.21 0.45 0.03
N ASN A 221 -17.21 -0.49 -0.90
CA ASN A 221 -18.03 -1.70 -0.86
C ASN A 221 -17.47 -2.70 0.15
N LEU A 222 -18.33 -3.13 1.11
CA LEU A 222 -17.98 -4.09 2.15
C LEU A 222 -17.76 -5.50 1.59
N ASP A 223 -18.64 -5.99 0.70
CA ASP A 223 -18.58 -7.35 0.18
C ASP A 223 -17.28 -7.57 -0.62
N ILE A 224 -16.89 -6.58 -1.45
CA ILE A 224 -15.60 -6.61 -2.16
C ILE A 224 -14.44 -6.65 -1.17
N THR A 225 -14.54 -5.93 -0.05
CA THR A 225 -13.48 -5.93 0.97
C THR A 225 -13.34 -7.29 1.63
N LEU A 226 -14.46 -7.89 2.03
CA LEU A 226 -14.47 -9.21 2.65
C LEU A 226 -13.97 -10.28 1.68
N GLU A 227 -14.38 -10.22 0.41
CA GLU A 227 -13.91 -11.16 -0.61
C GLU A 227 -12.41 -11.01 -0.91
N VAL A 228 -11.87 -9.80 -0.92
CA VAL A 228 -10.43 -9.55 -1.01
C VAL A 228 -9.69 -10.19 0.18
N LEU A 229 -10.20 -10.02 1.39
CA LEU A 229 -9.61 -10.62 2.59
C LEU A 229 -9.71 -12.16 2.57
N ASN A 230 -10.84 -12.72 2.11
CA ASN A 230 -11.01 -14.17 1.95
C ASN A 230 -10.01 -14.76 0.94
N ASN A 231 -9.83 -14.12 -0.21
CA ASN A 231 -8.83 -14.54 -1.18
C ASN A 231 -7.40 -14.44 -0.62
N TYR A 232 -7.11 -13.43 0.19
CA TYR A 232 -5.82 -13.29 0.85
C TYR A 232 -5.56 -14.45 1.83
N ILE A 233 -6.53 -14.78 2.70
CA ILE A 233 -6.36 -15.84 3.70
C ILE A 233 -6.35 -17.24 3.11
N TYR A 234 -6.79 -17.42 1.87
CA TYR A 234 -6.63 -18.70 1.16
C TYR A 234 -5.15 -19.12 1.04
N SER A 235 -4.23 -18.17 0.97
CA SER A 235 -2.79 -18.43 0.86
C SER A 235 -1.97 -17.88 2.04
N SER A 236 -2.59 -17.22 3.02
CA SER A 236 -1.92 -16.63 4.17
C SER A 236 -2.80 -16.77 5.44
N THR A 237 -2.41 -16.09 6.52
CA THR A 237 -3.20 -16.03 7.75
C THR A 237 -3.27 -14.59 8.23
N LEU A 238 -4.37 -14.22 8.86
CA LEU A 238 -4.56 -12.95 9.54
C LEU A 238 -4.97 -13.21 11.00
N SER A 239 -4.26 -12.61 11.93
CA SER A 239 -4.67 -12.59 13.34
C SER A 239 -5.81 -11.59 13.56
N SER A 240 -6.43 -11.61 14.74
CA SER A 240 -7.39 -10.56 15.12
C SER A 240 -6.74 -9.17 15.14
N ASP A 241 -5.47 -9.08 15.51
CA ASP A 241 -4.72 -7.83 15.52
C ASP A 241 -4.38 -7.35 14.10
N ASP A 242 -4.10 -8.26 13.16
CA ASP A 242 -3.97 -7.93 11.74
C ASP A 242 -5.27 -7.34 11.18
N LEU A 243 -6.44 -7.91 11.53
CA LEU A 243 -7.74 -7.40 11.10
C LEU A 243 -8.03 -6.03 11.69
N LYS A 244 -7.74 -5.81 12.99
CA LYS A 244 -7.83 -4.48 13.61
C LYS A 244 -6.92 -3.47 12.92
N TYR A 245 -5.69 -3.86 12.57
CA TYR A 245 -4.75 -3.03 11.81
C TYR A 245 -5.36 -2.64 10.46
N ILE A 246 -5.84 -3.62 9.68
CA ILE A 246 -6.43 -3.41 8.35
C ILE A 246 -7.60 -2.44 8.44
N VAL A 247 -8.57 -2.70 9.32
CA VAL A 247 -9.76 -1.86 9.47
C VAL A 247 -9.37 -0.43 9.87
N SER A 248 -8.51 -0.25 10.88
CA SER A 248 -8.06 1.08 11.30
C SER A 248 -7.37 1.83 10.17
N TYR A 249 -6.51 1.15 9.39
CA TYR A 249 -5.77 1.76 8.31
C TYR A 249 -6.65 2.19 7.13
N ILE A 250 -7.60 1.34 6.69
CA ILE A 250 -8.47 1.65 5.54
C ILE A 250 -9.51 2.70 5.88
N CYS A 251 -10.08 2.66 7.09
CA CYS A 251 -11.11 3.60 7.53
C CYS A 251 -10.57 5.01 7.81
N PHE A 252 -9.28 5.18 8.12
CA PHE A 252 -8.72 6.48 8.42
C PHE A 252 -8.84 7.47 7.25
N PRO A 253 -9.29 8.74 7.46
CA PRO A 253 -9.51 9.72 6.41
C PRO A 253 -8.20 10.35 5.88
N GLN A 254 -7.32 9.51 5.35
CA GLN A 254 -5.95 9.82 4.94
C GLN A 254 -5.84 10.97 3.93
N LYS A 255 -6.77 11.04 2.96
CA LYS A 255 -6.74 12.13 1.97
C LYS A 255 -7.14 13.45 2.58
N TYR A 256 -8.18 13.46 3.40
CA TYR A 256 -8.64 14.65 4.11
C TYR A 256 -7.51 15.23 4.99
N TRP A 257 -6.88 14.37 5.80
CA TRP A 257 -5.71 14.75 6.59
C TRP A 257 -4.59 15.33 5.73
N LYS A 258 -4.18 14.62 4.68
CA LYS A 258 -3.03 15.05 3.87
C LYS A 258 -3.28 16.35 3.14
N ILE A 259 -4.45 16.49 2.51
CA ILE A 259 -4.82 17.70 1.75
C ILE A 259 -4.86 18.92 2.69
N SER A 260 -5.50 18.81 3.86
CA SER A 260 -5.62 19.92 4.82
C SER A 260 -4.27 20.31 5.41
N LYS A 261 -3.47 19.34 5.84
CA LYS A 261 -2.12 19.56 6.34
C LYS A 261 -1.24 20.28 5.31
N ASP A 262 -1.20 19.78 4.07
CA ASP A 262 -0.38 20.35 3.01
C ASP A 262 -0.85 21.75 2.61
N TYR A 263 -2.16 22.00 2.59
CA TYR A 263 -2.74 23.33 2.34
C TYR A 263 -2.29 24.34 3.38
N TYR A 264 -2.54 24.09 4.67
CA TYR A 264 -2.23 25.06 5.73
C TYR A 264 -0.73 25.26 5.91
N LYS A 265 0.09 24.23 5.71
CA LYS A 265 1.56 24.35 5.72
C LYS A 265 2.08 25.28 4.61
N ASN A 266 1.45 25.26 3.45
CA ASN A 266 1.91 25.99 2.25
C ASN A 266 0.95 27.06 1.78
N ARG A 267 0.01 27.51 2.63
CA ARG A 267 -1.14 28.36 2.26
C ARG A 267 -0.80 29.61 1.43
N LYS A 268 0.36 30.22 1.68
CA LYS A 268 0.79 31.43 0.95
C LYS A 268 1.31 31.15 -0.46
N LYS A 269 1.79 29.92 -0.72
CA LYS A 269 2.47 29.54 -1.97
C LYS A 269 1.73 28.47 -2.79
N CYS A 270 0.70 27.83 -2.23
CA CYS A 270 0.00 26.72 -2.90
C CYS A 270 -1.03 27.22 -3.94
N ASN A 271 -1.32 26.37 -4.90
CA ASN A 271 -2.45 26.57 -5.82
C ASN A 271 -3.78 26.28 -5.08
N LYS A 272 -4.38 27.33 -4.51
CA LYS A 272 -5.62 27.23 -3.71
C LYS A 272 -6.77 26.60 -4.46
N LYS A 273 -6.93 26.88 -5.77
CA LYS A 273 -7.99 26.29 -6.61
C LYS A 273 -7.82 24.78 -6.71
N ALA A 274 -6.61 24.32 -7.02
CA ALA A 274 -6.32 22.88 -7.11
C ALA A 274 -6.55 22.15 -5.77
N PHE A 275 -6.11 22.74 -4.64
CA PHE A 275 -6.36 22.16 -3.33
C PHE A 275 -7.86 22.06 -2.99
N ASN A 276 -8.63 23.10 -3.34
CA ASN A 276 -10.07 23.10 -3.13
C ASN A 276 -10.79 22.03 -3.97
N GLU A 277 -10.40 21.86 -5.22
CA GLU A 277 -10.93 20.80 -6.10
C GLU A 277 -10.61 19.40 -5.57
N LEU A 278 -9.36 19.17 -5.08
CA LEU A 278 -8.97 17.92 -4.46
C LEU A 278 -9.79 17.61 -3.22
N LEU A 279 -10.05 18.63 -2.37
CA LEU A 279 -10.84 18.45 -1.16
C LEU A 279 -12.30 18.18 -1.48
N LYS A 280 -12.92 18.94 -2.40
CA LYS A 280 -14.29 18.68 -2.88
C LYS A 280 -14.46 17.28 -3.43
N LYS A 281 -13.50 16.81 -4.23
CA LYS A 281 -13.54 15.44 -4.75
C LYS A 281 -13.47 14.39 -3.63
N ASN A 282 -12.70 14.67 -2.56
CA ASN A 282 -12.63 13.79 -1.40
C ASN A 282 -13.94 13.78 -0.61
N ASN A 283 -14.51 14.97 -0.35
CA ASN A 283 -15.70 15.16 0.46
C ASN A 283 -16.93 14.45 -0.12
N LYS A 284 -17.04 14.33 -1.45
CA LYS A 284 -18.12 13.58 -2.11
C LYS A 284 -18.24 12.11 -1.65
N LYS A 285 -17.16 11.54 -1.09
CA LYS A 285 -17.09 10.13 -0.69
C LYS A 285 -17.06 9.92 0.82
N VAL A 286 -17.09 10.98 1.62
CA VAL A 286 -16.93 10.86 3.08
C VAL A 286 -18.06 10.07 3.72
N TYR A 287 -19.31 10.27 3.29
CA TYR A 287 -20.46 9.51 3.82
C TYR A 287 -20.36 8.02 3.48
N ALA A 288 -20.00 7.69 2.23
CA ALA A 288 -19.79 6.29 1.85
C ALA A 288 -18.66 5.64 2.67
N GLN A 289 -17.56 6.38 2.93
CA GLN A 289 -16.47 5.92 3.78
C GLN A 289 -16.93 5.72 5.22
N LEU A 290 -17.74 6.62 5.77
CA LEU A 290 -18.25 6.54 7.14
C LEU A 290 -19.19 5.34 7.32
N GLU A 291 -20.17 5.16 6.43
CA GLU A 291 -21.09 4.03 6.44
C GLU A 291 -20.34 2.70 6.29
N PHE A 292 -19.38 2.62 5.38
CA PHE A 292 -18.49 1.47 5.26
C PHE A 292 -17.73 1.20 6.56
N SER A 293 -17.20 2.25 7.20
CA SER A 293 -16.41 2.09 8.44
C SER A 293 -17.27 1.57 9.59
N LYS A 294 -18.53 2.00 9.70
CA LYS A 294 -19.50 1.48 10.67
C LYS A 294 -19.85 0.02 10.36
N SER A 295 -20.10 -0.28 9.09
CA SER A 295 -20.49 -1.62 8.65
C SER A 295 -19.39 -2.65 8.86
N ILE A 296 -18.16 -2.34 8.49
CA ILE A 296 -17.02 -3.26 8.66
C ILE A 296 -16.64 -3.45 10.13
N LEU A 297 -16.75 -2.38 10.95
CA LEU A 297 -16.56 -2.48 12.39
C LEU A 297 -17.62 -3.39 13.02
N ASN A 298 -18.88 -3.21 12.68
CA ASN A 298 -19.98 -4.05 13.18
C ASN A 298 -19.76 -5.52 12.78
N TYR A 299 -19.40 -5.78 11.52
CA TYR A 299 -19.11 -7.14 11.02
C TYR A 299 -18.01 -7.82 11.86
N PHE A 300 -16.87 -7.16 12.07
CA PHE A 300 -15.77 -7.76 12.81
C PHE A 300 -16.00 -7.82 14.32
N THR A 301 -16.78 -6.91 14.89
CA THR A 301 -17.18 -6.98 16.30
C THR A 301 -18.07 -8.20 16.54
N LEU A 302 -19.07 -8.43 15.69
CA LEU A 302 -19.97 -9.58 15.79
C LEU A 302 -19.25 -10.92 15.54
N SER A 303 -18.24 -10.94 14.67
CA SER A 303 -17.43 -12.12 14.38
C SER A 303 -16.26 -12.34 15.34
N ASN A 304 -16.12 -11.52 16.42
CA ASN A 304 -14.96 -11.51 17.30
C ASN A 304 -13.63 -11.40 16.56
N TRP A 305 -13.56 -10.53 15.56
CA TRP A 305 -12.40 -10.29 14.71
C TRP A 305 -11.90 -11.55 14.02
N LYS A 306 -12.81 -12.31 13.43
CA LYS A 306 -12.51 -13.48 12.59
C LYS A 306 -13.12 -13.31 11.20
N LEU A 307 -12.48 -13.91 10.21
CA LEU A 307 -13.04 -14.14 8.87
C LEU A 307 -13.61 -15.56 8.82
N TYR A 308 -14.75 -15.73 8.17
CA TYR A 308 -15.44 -17.00 7.97
C TYR A 308 -15.42 -17.40 6.51
#